data_586a8211bdf9a749db0db4c4f523210b
#
_entry.id   586a8211bdf9a749db0db4c4f523210b
#
_cell.length_a   1.000
_cell.length_b   1.000
_cell.length_c   1.000
_cell.angle_alpha   90.00
_cell.angle_beta   90.00
_cell.angle_gamma   90.00
#
_symmetry.space_group_name_H-M   'P 1'
#
loop_
_entity.id
_entity.type
_entity.pdbx_description
1 polymer ?
#
loop_
_entity_poly.entity_id
_entity_poly.type
_entity_poly.pdbx_seq_one_letter_code
_entity_poly.pdbx_strand_id
1 'polypeptide(L)'
;MTGLSAPAAIVARGWGIRQPGRRAWALRQVDLVIEPGERALLLGPSGAGKSTLLTAIAGLHDPAAVETEGTLLVDGLEPRLARDRSGLLFQDPESQIVMARAGDEVAFGLENRCVPADAIWGRVDAALAAVDFPYGRDRPTHALSGGEQQRLALAATLALAPGLLLLDEPTANLDPDAAAEIRSVVGQAVDRLGATLVVVEHRVGEWLPIVDRVVVIEAGGGVVADGPPRTLFAEHGAQLAATGVWIPDQPPAAAARGKLPPAETLVIAEDVTYRYPDEVRDALAATSVSLRSSEAVALVGPTGSGKSTLALLLAGLLRPSHGTVIAGEALAAGRGHEPLAGWSARELARHVGTVFQDPEHQFLTGSVRDELLLGPRRAGLAAPEAAVRANELLERLRLAHLAQANPFTLSGGEQRRLSVASALATAPRLLVLDEPTFGQDRRTWGELVHLLSALRDDGRSVCVATHDRAFEHALADRTLRLGGRS
;
A
#
# COMPACT_ATOMS: atom_id res chain seq x y z
N MET A 1 1.49 -25.97 29.53
CA MET A 1 1.82 -24.55 29.46
C MET A 1 3.29 -24.44 29.00
N THR A 2 3.58 -24.66 27.75
CA THR A 2 4.93 -24.52 27.18
C THR A 2 5.14 -23.05 26.82
N GLY A 3 6.19 -22.51 27.40
CA GLY A 3 6.57 -21.13 27.59
C GLY A 3 6.26 -20.11 26.47
N LEU A 4 5.60 -19.05 26.89
CA LEU A 4 5.71 -17.74 26.22
C LEU A 4 7.20 -17.41 26.15
N SER A 5 7.68 -16.99 24.99
CA SER A 5 9.05 -16.46 24.87
C SER A 5 9.13 -15.20 25.73
N ALA A 6 10.19 -15.06 26.53
CA ALA A 6 10.43 -13.81 27.25
C ALA A 6 10.56 -12.65 26.24
N PRO A 7 10.14 -11.42 26.62
CA PRO A 7 10.33 -10.25 25.77
C PRO A 7 11.82 -10.06 25.44
N ALA A 8 12.14 -9.75 24.18
CA ALA A 8 13.49 -9.67 23.69
C ALA A 8 14.01 -8.22 23.58
N ALA A 9 15.28 -8.00 23.89
CA ALA A 9 15.95 -6.72 23.70
C ALA A 9 16.56 -6.61 22.29
N ILE A 10 16.62 -5.40 21.72
CA ILE A 10 17.34 -5.09 20.50
C ILE A 10 18.45 -4.07 20.81
N VAL A 11 19.68 -4.35 20.36
CA VAL A 11 20.79 -3.42 20.52
C VAL A 11 21.52 -3.27 19.19
N ALA A 12 21.50 -2.07 18.63
CA ALA A 12 22.31 -1.66 17.48
C ALA A 12 23.35 -0.62 17.94
N ARG A 13 24.61 -0.77 17.53
CA ARG A 13 25.69 0.17 17.82
C ARG A 13 26.51 0.44 16.57
N GLY A 14 26.42 1.68 16.06
CA GLY A 14 27.06 2.09 14.83
C GLY A 14 26.71 1.18 13.65
N TRP A 15 25.53 0.53 13.70
CA TRP A 15 25.17 -0.51 12.75
C TRP A 15 24.77 0.09 11.40
N GLY A 16 25.17 -0.60 10.32
CA GLY A 16 24.78 -0.24 8.96
C GLY A 16 24.66 -1.46 8.08
N ILE A 17 23.91 -1.32 6.98
CA ILE A 17 23.71 -2.35 5.98
C ILE A 17 23.67 -1.76 4.57
N ARG A 18 24.35 -2.43 3.63
CA ARG A 18 24.36 -2.14 2.22
C ARG A 18 23.94 -3.37 1.41
N GLN A 19 22.96 -3.19 0.55
CA GLN A 19 22.46 -4.26 -0.31
C GLN A 19 23.44 -4.59 -1.44
N PRO A 20 23.48 -5.86 -1.91
CA PRO A 20 24.35 -6.28 -2.99
C PRO A 20 24.17 -5.42 -4.24
N GLY A 21 25.30 -5.01 -4.84
CA GLY A 21 25.29 -4.21 -6.08
C GLY A 21 24.89 -2.74 -5.94
N ARG A 22 24.45 -2.29 -4.76
CA ARG A 22 24.16 -0.87 -4.50
C ARG A 22 25.40 -0.17 -3.95
N ARG A 23 25.66 1.07 -4.43
CA ARG A 23 26.76 1.92 -3.91
C ARG A 23 26.38 2.61 -2.61
N ALA A 24 25.13 2.97 -2.44
CA ALA A 24 24.62 3.66 -1.26
C ALA A 24 24.24 2.67 -0.16
N TRP A 25 24.51 3.05 1.09
CA TRP A 25 24.04 2.35 2.27
C TRP A 25 22.51 2.49 2.37
N ALA A 26 21.83 1.43 2.75
CA ALA A 26 20.41 1.51 3.09
C ALA A 26 20.22 2.15 4.46
N LEU A 27 21.07 1.77 5.41
CA LEU A 27 21.17 2.35 6.76
C LEU A 27 22.66 2.42 7.15
N ARG A 28 23.01 3.43 7.93
CA ARG A 28 24.37 3.61 8.43
C ARG A 28 24.39 4.30 9.77
N GLN A 29 25.34 3.91 10.65
CA GLN A 29 25.49 4.52 11.98
C GLN A 29 24.21 4.49 12.80
N VAL A 30 23.47 3.37 12.77
CA VAL A 30 22.29 3.19 13.59
C VAL A 30 22.72 2.87 15.01
N ASP A 31 22.42 3.77 15.94
CA ASP A 31 22.51 3.57 17.38
C ASP A 31 21.10 3.50 17.93
N LEU A 32 20.68 2.30 18.39
CA LEU A 32 19.31 2.04 18.86
C LEU A 32 19.32 0.95 19.93
N VAL A 33 18.65 1.21 21.03
CA VAL A 33 18.35 0.20 22.05
C VAL A 33 16.84 0.16 22.23
N ILE A 34 16.24 -1.01 22.11
CA ILE A 34 14.83 -1.25 22.44
C ILE A 34 14.81 -2.26 23.59
N GLU A 35 14.28 -1.84 24.71
CA GLU A 35 14.22 -2.63 25.93
C GLU A 35 13.16 -3.75 25.86
N PRO A 36 13.31 -4.84 26.63
CA PRO A 36 12.32 -5.91 26.68
C PRO A 36 10.93 -5.40 27.04
N GLY A 37 9.92 -5.72 26.23
CA GLY A 37 8.52 -5.30 26.42
C GLY A 37 8.21 -3.88 25.95
N GLU A 38 9.18 -3.13 25.45
CA GLU A 38 8.97 -1.80 24.87
C GLU A 38 8.22 -1.89 23.55
N ARG A 39 7.39 -0.87 23.24
CA ARG A 39 6.57 -0.80 22.03
C ARG A 39 7.00 0.40 21.21
N ALA A 40 7.78 0.16 20.17
CA ALA A 40 8.37 1.19 19.34
C ALA A 40 7.67 1.29 17.97
N LEU A 41 7.33 2.51 17.57
CA LEU A 41 6.90 2.84 16.21
C LEU A 41 8.12 3.38 15.43
N LEU A 42 8.49 2.69 14.37
CA LEU A 42 9.59 3.08 13.49
C LEU A 42 9.07 3.91 12.32
N LEU A 43 9.51 5.15 12.24
CA LEU A 43 9.11 6.12 11.22
C LEU A 43 10.28 6.50 10.32
N GLY A 44 9.95 7.09 9.19
CA GLY A 44 10.90 7.62 8.21
C GLY A 44 10.26 7.71 6.83
N PRO A 45 10.83 8.50 5.91
CA PRO A 45 10.34 8.59 4.54
C PRO A 45 10.38 7.23 3.82
N SER A 46 9.67 7.12 2.70
CA SER A 46 9.77 5.93 1.83
C SER A 46 11.21 5.74 1.38
N GLY A 47 11.70 4.50 1.44
CA GLY A 47 13.10 4.18 1.12
C GLY A 47 14.11 4.49 2.23
N ALA A 48 13.69 4.91 3.43
CA ALA A 48 14.59 5.16 4.57
C ALA A 48 15.25 3.91 5.16
N GLY A 49 14.88 2.71 4.71
CA GLY A 49 15.46 1.45 5.22
C GLY A 49 14.69 0.82 6.39
N LYS A 50 13.44 1.25 6.66
CA LYS A 50 12.60 0.70 7.76
C LYS A 50 12.44 -0.82 7.66
N SER A 51 11.93 -1.33 6.54
CA SER A 51 11.77 -2.77 6.27
C SER A 51 13.11 -3.50 6.29
N THR A 52 14.19 -2.84 5.82
CA THR A 52 15.55 -3.39 5.88
C THR A 52 16.02 -3.58 7.33
N LEU A 53 15.69 -2.64 8.22
CA LEU A 53 16.01 -2.77 9.64
C LEU A 53 15.19 -3.91 10.28
N LEU A 54 13.89 -4.01 9.99
CA LEU A 54 13.05 -5.09 10.52
C LEU A 54 13.55 -6.46 10.07
N THR A 55 13.86 -6.63 8.78
CA THR A 55 14.37 -7.90 8.23
C THR A 55 15.76 -8.23 8.76
N ALA A 56 16.59 -7.22 9.05
CA ALA A 56 17.89 -7.42 9.70
C ALA A 56 17.72 -7.90 11.16
N ILE A 57 16.83 -7.28 11.93
CA ILE A 57 16.50 -7.69 13.30
C ILE A 57 15.94 -9.12 13.31
N ALA A 58 15.09 -9.47 12.32
CA ALA A 58 14.58 -10.83 12.15
C ALA A 58 15.65 -11.86 11.69
N GLY A 59 16.87 -11.41 11.37
CA GLY A 59 17.97 -12.28 10.93
C GLY A 59 17.80 -12.87 9.54
N LEU A 60 17.05 -12.20 8.64
CA LEU A 60 16.72 -12.72 7.32
C LEU A 60 17.74 -12.39 6.23
N HIS A 61 18.68 -11.48 6.49
CA HIS A 61 19.74 -11.19 5.53
C HIS A 61 20.82 -12.28 5.53
N ASP A 62 21.24 -12.67 4.34
CA ASP A 62 22.43 -13.52 4.18
C ASP A 62 23.69 -12.68 4.39
N PRO A 63 24.52 -12.98 5.42
CA PRO A 63 25.74 -12.23 5.67
C PRO A 63 26.75 -12.27 4.52
N ALA A 64 26.69 -13.30 3.66
CA ALA A 64 27.54 -13.40 2.48
C ALA A 64 27.07 -12.50 1.33
N ALA A 65 25.78 -12.12 1.33
CA ALA A 65 25.20 -11.30 0.28
C ALA A 65 25.19 -9.81 0.60
N VAL A 66 25.16 -9.42 1.89
CA VAL A 66 25.09 -8.01 2.32
C VAL A 66 26.39 -7.57 2.96
N GLU A 67 26.69 -6.27 2.86
CA GLU A 67 27.78 -5.64 3.61
C GLU A 67 27.21 -4.97 4.85
N THR A 68 27.78 -5.27 6.02
CA THR A 68 27.35 -4.69 7.30
C THR A 68 28.50 -4.04 8.04
N GLU A 69 28.22 -3.00 8.84
CA GLU A 69 29.16 -2.38 9.78
C GLU A 69 28.55 -2.31 11.18
N GLY A 70 29.37 -2.14 12.20
CA GLY A 70 28.93 -2.08 13.59
C GLY A 70 28.36 -3.41 14.11
N THR A 71 27.44 -3.33 15.08
CA THR A 71 26.84 -4.53 15.70
C THR A 71 25.32 -4.38 15.80
N LEU A 72 24.61 -5.48 15.51
CA LEU A 72 23.17 -5.63 15.76
C LEU A 72 22.95 -6.93 16.53
N LEU A 73 22.30 -6.84 17.67
CA LEU A 73 22.05 -7.99 18.55
C LEU A 73 20.56 -8.04 18.94
N VAL A 74 20.05 -9.25 19.08
CA VAL A 74 18.76 -9.56 19.69
C VAL A 74 18.99 -10.48 20.86
N ASP A 75 18.64 -10.06 22.08
CA ASP A 75 18.97 -10.74 23.35
C ASP A 75 20.48 -11.05 23.48
N GLY A 76 21.35 -10.17 23.00
CA GLY A 76 22.80 -10.35 23.02
C GLY A 76 23.37 -11.33 22.00
N LEU A 77 22.52 -11.89 21.12
CA LEU A 77 22.91 -12.81 20.04
C LEU A 77 22.84 -12.11 18.67
N GLU A 78 23.62 -12.59 17.71
CA GLU A 78 23.42 -12.20 16.31
C GLU A 78 21.98 -12.54 15.87
N PRO A 79 21.30 -11.68 15.09
CA PRO A 79 19.88 -11.87 14.75
C PRO A 79 19.55 -13.23 14.15
N ARG A 80 20.45 -13.78 13.30
CA ARG A 80 20.27 -15.10 12.69
C ARG A 80 20.22 -16.26 13.70
N LEU A 81 20.85 -16.09 14.86
CA LEU A 81 20.86 -17.07 15.95
C LEU A 81 19.68 -16.88 16.92
N ALA A 82 18.99 -15.74 16.79
CA ALA A 82 17.84 -15.38 17.61
C ALA A 82 16.50 -15.41 16.83
N ARG A 83 16.45 -16.05 15.65
CA ARG A 83 15.24 -16.11 14.80
C ARG A 83 14.03 -16.72 15.49
N ASP A 84 14.25 -17.61 16.43
CA ASP A 84 13.21 -18.22 17.23
C ASP A 84 12.54 -17.25 18.23
N ARG A 85 13.20 -16.12 18.51
CA ARG A 85 12.67 -15.06 19.39
C ARG A 85 11.68 -14.15 18.66
N SER A 86 11.82 -13.98 17.34
CA SER A 86 11.06 -13.02 16.56
C SER A 86 9.92 -13.65 15.74
N GLY A 87 8.83 -12.92 15.63
CA GLY A 87 7.80 -13.10 14.63
C GLY A 87 7.76 -11.87 13.73
N LEU A 88 7.85 -12.06 12.43
CA LEU A 88 7.81 -10.98 11.44
C LEU A 88 6.56 -11.10 10.58
N LEU A 89 5.84 -9.99 10.44
CA LEU A 89 4.79 -9.81 9.46
C LEU A 89 5.30 -8.86 8.37
N PHE A 90 5.30 -9.33 7.12
CA PHE A 90 5.71 -8.53 5.96
C PHE A 90 4.60 -7.58 5.50
N GLN A 91 5.00 -6.54 4.78
CA GLN A 91 4.09 -5.56 4.17
C GLN A 91 3.10 -6.21 3.19
N ASP A 92 3.58 -7.18 2.39
CA ASP A 92 2.76 -7.95 1.46
C ASP A 92 2.47 -9.35 2.04
N PRO A 93 1.24 -9.62 2.50
CA PRO A 93 0.87 -10.93 3.06
C PRO A 93 0.90 -12.05 2.02
N GLU A 94 0.65 -11.74 0.73
CA GLU A 94 0.65 -12.75 -0.33
C GLU A 94 2.03 -13.37 -0.51
N SER A 95 3.09 -12.58 -0.38
CA SER A 95 4.47 -13.07 -0.43
C SER A 95 4.88 -13.94 0.77
N GLN A 96 4.13 -13.87 1.88
CA GLN A 96 4.39 -14.63 3.10
C GLN A 96 3.63 -15.97 3.13
N ILE A 97 2.45 -16.05 2.51
CA ILE A 97 1.60 -17.25 2.53
C ILE A 97 2.16 -18.29 1.55
N VAL A 98 2.50 -19.48 2.08
CA VAL A 98 3.12 -20.58 1.31
C VAL A 98 2.25 -21.83 1.23
N MET A 99 1.28 -22.01 2.15
CA MET A 99 0.45 -23.19 2.21
C MET A 99 -0.88 -22.99 1.51
N ALA A 100 -1.46 -24.08 1.00
CA ALA A 100 -2.72 -24.06 0.25
C ALA A 100 -3.97 -23.87 1.13
N ARG A 101 -3.87 -24.11 2.46
CA ARG A 101 -4.97 -24.00 3.41
C ARG A 101 -4.58 -23.15 4.61
N ALA A 102 -5.55 -22.42 5.15
CA ALA A 102 -5.35 -21.51 6.26
C ALA A 102 -4.80 -22.19 7.53
N GLY A 103 -5.32 -23.36 7.88
CA GLY A 103 -4.82 -24.13 9.04
C GLY A 103 -3.38 -24.60 8.86
N ASP A 104 -3.03 -25.06 7.66
CA ASP A 104 -1.68 -25.53 7.34
C ASP A 104 -0.69 -24.36 7.35
N GLU A 105 -1.11 -23.17 6.90
CA GLU A 105 -0.29 -21.95 6.96
C GLU A 105 0.10 -21.60 8.39
N VAL A 106 -0.86 -21.59 9.30
CA VAL A 106 -0.59 -21.32 10.73
C VAL A 106 0.24 -22.45 11.38
N ALA A 107 0.00 -23.70 10.99
CA ALA A 107 0.72 -24.87 11.49
C ALA A 107 2.19 -24.90 11.04
N PHE A 108 2.49 -24.42 9.85
CA PHE A 108 3.81 -24.49 9.21
C PHE A 108 4.93 -23.95 10.10
N GLY A 109 4.74 -22.78 10.70
CA GLY A 109 5.73 -22.19 11.61
C GLY A 109 5.90 -22.98 12.91
N LEU A 110 4.82 -23.61 13.41
CA LEU A 110 4.85 -24.45 14.61
C LEU A 110 5.58 -25.76 14.34
N GLU A 111 5.37 -26.38 13.18
CA GLU A 111 6.07 -27.59 12.76
C GLU A 111 7.58 -27.32 12.60
N ASN A 112 7.96 -26.22 11.98
CA ASN A 112 9.37 -25.82 11.85
C ASN A 112 10.07 -25.56 13.20
N ARG A 113 9.28 -25.24 14.26
CA ARG A 113 9.77 -25.12 15.63
C ARG A 113 9.67 -26.42 16.43
N CYS A 114 9.39 -27.54 15.78
CA CYS A 114 9.24 -28.86 16.38
C CYS A 114 8.25 -28.87 17.57
N VAL A 115 7.16 -28.09 17.46
CA VAL A 115 6.06 -28.16 18.44
C VAL A 115 5.41 -29.56 18.37
N PRO A 116 5.14 -30.21 19.53
CA PRO A 116 4.51 -31.53 19.54
C PRO A 116 3.18 -31.53 18.74
N ALA A 117 2.95 -32.57 17.95
CA ALA A 117 1.83 -32.64 17.00
C ALA A 117 0.45 -32.50 17.69
N ASP A 118 0.32 -33.01 18.90
CA ASP A 118 -0.88 -32.91 19.75
C ASP A 118 -1.19 -31.49 20.21
N ALA A 119 -0.18 -30.61 20.24
CA ALA A 119 -0.32 -29.21 20.63
C ALA A 119 -0.54 -28.25 19.45
N ILE A 120 -0.20 -28.64 18.21
CA ILE A 120 -0.25 -27.76 17.04
C ILE A 120 -1.65 -27.25 16.79
N TRP A 121 -2.62 -28.15 16.60
CA TRP A 121 -3.97 -27.74 16.19
C TRP A 121 -4.71 -26.88 17.21
N GLY A 122 -4.43 -27.09 18.52
CA GLY A 122 -4.96 -26.19 19.55
C GLY A 122 -4.40 -24.76 19.47
N ARG A 123 -3.11 -24.63 19.08
CA ARG A 123 -2.49 -23.31 18.86
C ARG A 123 -2.98 -22.66 17.57
N VAL A 124 -3.18 -23.46 16.52
CA VAL A 124 -3.76 -22.97 15.24
C VAL A 124 -5.13 -22.37 15.49
N ASP A 125 -6.03 -23.09 16.16
CA ASP A 125 -7.38 -22.57 16.46
C ASP A 125 -7.35 -21.32 17.32
N ALA A 126 -6.51 -21.30 18.35
CA ALA A 126 -6.37 -20.15 19.22
C ALA A 126 -5.82 -18.91 18.46
N ALA A 127 -4.90 -19.12 17.52
CA ALA A 127 -4.33 -18.04 16.71
C ALA A 127 -5.34 -17.51 15.70
N LEU A 128 -6.07 -18.38 14.99
CA LEU A 128 -7.14 -17.99 14.06
C LEU A 128 -8.26 -17.23 14.78
N ALA A 129 -8.66 -17.70 15.96
CA ALA A 129 -9.65 -17.02 16.79
C ALA A 129 -9.15 -15.66 17.29
N ALA A 130 -7.85 -15.53 17.64
CA ALA A 130 -7.28 -14.28 18.15
C ALA A 130 -7.29 -13.14 17.12
N VAL A 131 -7.33 -13.47 15.81
CA VAL A 131 -7.40 -12.48 14.73
C VAL A 131 -8.80 -12.38 14.10
N ASP A 132 -9.81 -12.97 14.74
CA ASP A 132 -11.18 -13.04 14.21
C ASP A 132 -11.22 -13.53 12.76
N PHE A 133 -10.46 -14.61 12.46
CA PHE A 133 -10.44 -15.19 11.11
C PHE A 133 -11.79 -15.81 10.78
N PRO A 134 -12.47 -15.38 9.68
CA PRO A 134 -13.88 -15.69 9.49
C PRO A 134 -14.17 -17.10 8.98
N TYR A 135 -13.14 -17.91 8.74
CA TYR A 135 -13.27 -19.24 8.15
C TYR A 135 -12.64 -20.32 9.02
N GLY A 136 -12.97 -21.59 8.69
CA GLY A 136 -12.29 -22.75 9.28
C GLY A 136 -10.90 -22.99 8.68
N ARG A 137 -10.16 -23.94 9.26
CA ARG A 137 -8.79 -24.33 8.87
C ARG A 137 -8.65 -24.74 7.41
N ASP A 138 -9.72 -25.33 6.82
CA ASP A 138 -9.71 -25.87 5.47
C ASP A 138 -9.89 -24.82 4.36
N ARG A 139 -10.06 -23.54 4.72
CA ARG A 139 -10.22 -22.47 3.75
C ARG A 139 -9.00 -22.38 2.83
N PRO A 140 -9.17 -22.44 1.49
CA PRO A 140 -8.08 -22.27 0.55
C PRO A 140 -7.50 -20.85 0.63
N THR A 141 -6.18 -20.73 0.71
CA THR A 141 -5.49 -19.44 0.88
C THR A 141 -5.62 -18.53 -0.35
N HIS A 142 -5.64 -19.10 -1.55
CA HIS A 142 -5.84 -18.37 -2.80
C HIS A 142 -7.25 -17.77 -2.95
N ALA A 143 -8.20 -18.19 -2.13
CA ALA A 143 -9.58 -17.68 -2.13
C ALA A 143 -9.83 -16.64 -1.03
N LEU A 144 -8.76 -16.11 -0.42
CA LEU A 144 -8.80 -15.06 0.59
C LEU A 144 -8.63 -13.68 -0.06
N SER A 145 -9.38 -12.71 0.43
CA SER A 145 -9.13 -11.29 0.14
C SER A 145 -7.83 -10.82 0.83
N GLY A 146 -7.23 -9.71 0.38
CA GLY A 146 -6.01 -9.18 0.97
C GLY A 146 -6.10 -8.94 2.48
N GLY A 147 -7.25 -8.46 2.99
CA GLY A 147 -7.46 -8.29 4.44
C GLY A 147 -7.55 -9.61 5.19
N GLU A 148 -8.13 -10.65 4.59
CA GLU A 148 -8.17 -12.00 5.17
C GLU A 148 -6.80 -12.66 5.14
N GLN A 149 -6.01 -12.43 4.08
CA GLN A 149 -4.61 -12.87 4.00
C GLN A 149 -3.76 -12.19 5.09
N GLN A 150 -3.96 -10.89 5.33
CA GLN A 150 -3.28 -10.16 6.40
C GLN A 150 -3.60 -10.73 7.78
N ARG A 151 -4.88 -11.04 8.05
CA ARG A 151 -5.29 -11.71 9.30
C ARG A 151 -4.63 -13.09 9.43
N LEU A 152 -4.59 -13.87 8.35
CA LEU A 152 -3.98 -15.20 8.36
C LEU A 152 -2.47 -15.11 8.62
N ALA A 153 -1.74 -14.23 7.97
CA ALA A 153 -0.31 -14.01 8.17
C ALA A 153 -0.02 -13.53 9.61
N LEU A 154 -0.88 -12.66 10.17
CA LEU A 154 -0.78 -12.26 11.57
C LEU A 154 -1.06 -13.44 12.51
N ALA A 155 -2.06 -14.29 12.24
CA ALA A 155 -2.34 -15.50 13.02
C ALA A 155 -1.13 -16.44 13.02
N ALA A 156 -0.53 -16.69 11.84
CA ALA A 156 0.66 -17.53 11.73
C ALA A 156 1.83 -16.97 12.55
N THR A 157 2.02 -15.65 12.54
CA THR A 157 3.05 -14.96 13.32
C THR A 157 2.78 -15.09 14.84
N LEU A 158 1.56 -14.85 15.28
CA LEU A 158 1.16 -14.90 16.71
C LEU A 158 1.12 -16.32 17.27
N ALA A 159 0.85 -17.35 16.44
CA ALA A 159 0.87 -18.75 16.87
C ALA A 159 2.23 -19.19 17.44
N LEU A 160 3.31 -18.56 16.97
CA LEU A 160 4.68 -18.78 17.44
C LEU A 160 4.92 -18.26 18.86
N ALA A 161 4.02 -17.44 19.42
CA ALA A 161 4.18 -16.73 20.69
C ALA A 161 5.54 -16.07 20.83
N PRO A 162 5.95 -15.18 19.91
CA PRO A 162 7.28 -14.60 19.87
C PRO A 162 7.52 -13.64 21.03
N GLY A 163 8.76 -13.55 21.51
CA GLY A 163 9.19 -12.51 22.47
C GLY A 163 9.44 -11.15 21.82
N LEU A 164 9.59 -11.12 20.49
CA LEU A 164 9.75 -9.92 19.66
C LEU A 164 8.80 -9.97 18.47
N LEU A 165 7.88 -9.03 18.40
CA LEU A 165 6.93 -8.88 17.31
C LEU A 165 7.37 -7.73 16.40
N LEU A 166 7.66 -8.06 15.15
CA LEU A 166 8.10 -7.14 14.11
C LEU A 166 7.00 -7.03 13.06
N LEU A 167 6.45 -5.83 12.85
CA LEU A 167 5.34 -5.62 11.93
C LEU A 167 5.71 -4.56 10.90
N ASP A 168 5.73 -4.95 9.63
CA ASP A 168 6.00 -4.04 8.51
C ASP A 168 4.68 -3.65 7.84
N GLU A 169 4.20 -2.46 8.12
CA GLU A 169 2.95 -1.89 7.62
C GLU A 169 1.74 -2.85 7.75
N PRO A 170 1.45 -3.35 8.97
CA PRO A 170 0.43 -4.38 9.18
C PRO A 170 -1.00 -3.97 8.83
N THR A 171 -1.27 -2.67 8.69
CA THR A 171 -2.58 -2.13 8.29
C THR A 171 -2.61 -1.61 6.86
N ALA A 172 -1.54 -1.83 6.12
CA ALA A 172 -1.50 -1.57 4.70
C ALA A 172 -2.58 -2.39 3.96
N ASN A 173 -3.10 -1.88 2.85
CA ASN A 173 -4.15 -2.53 2.03
C ASN A 173 -5.52 -2.77 2.72
N LEU A 174 -5.72 -2.27 3.95
CA LEU A 174 -6.95 -2.45 4.69
C LEU A 174 -7.81 -1.19 4.67
N ASP A 175 -9.13 -1.38 4.66
CA ASP A 175 -10.05 -0.28 4.94
C ASP A 175 -9.93 0.16 6.42
N PRO A 176 -10.43 1.35 6.78
CA PRO A 176 -10.27 1.89 8.13
C PRO A 176 -10.78 0.99 9.25
N ASP A 177 -11.88 0.26 9.00
CA ASP A 177 -12.50 -0.61 10.01
C ASP A 177 -11.66 -1.87 10.20
N ALA A 178 -11.26 -2.55 9.12
CA ALA A 178 -10.35 -3.70 9.16
C ALA A 178 -8.98 -3.32 9.77
N ALA A 179 -8.45 -2.15 9.44
CA ALA A 179 -7.21 -1.64 10.03
C ALA A 179 -7.34 -1.43 11.55
N ALA A 180 -8.48 -0.90 12.03
CA ALA A 180 -8.75 -0.74 13.45
C ALA A 180 -8.82 -2.08 14.19
N GLU A 181 -9.43 -3.10 13.57
CA GLU A 181 -9.47 -4.46 14.11
C GLU A 181 -8.07 -5.08 14.22
N ILE A 182 -7.25 -4.99 13.18
CA ILE A 182 -5.85 -5.48 13.23
C ILE A 182 -5.06 -4.79 14.36
N ARG A 183 -5.18 -3.47 14.51
CA ARG A 183 -4.51 -2.74 15.59
C ARG A 183 -4.98 -3.22 16.96
N SER A 184 -6.27 -3.44 17.13
CA SER A 184 -6.83 -3.99 18.38
C SER A 184 -6.27 -5.37 18.69
N VAL A 185 -6.21 -6.25 17.69
CA VAL A 185 -5.63 -7.60 17.80
C VAL A 185 -4.16 -7.53 18.19
N VAL A 186 -3.37 -6.68 17.55
CA VAL A 186 -1.94 -6.49 17.87
C VAL A 186 -1.78 -5.98 19.30
N GLY A 187 -2.53 -4.96 19.71
CA GLY A 187 -2.49 -4.44 21.09
C GLY A 187 -2.77 -5.53 22.12
N GLN A 188 -3.86 -6.28 21.95
CA GLN A 188 -4.22 -7.39 22.83
C GLN A 188 -3.17 -8.51 22.82
N ALA A 189 -2.59 -8.82 21.67
CA ALA A 189 -1.56 -9.85 21.55
C ALA A 189 -0.28 -9.44 22.31
N VAL A 190 0.17 -8.20 22.14
CA VAL A 190 1.35 -7.67 22.85
C VAL A 190 1.11 -7.62 24.35
N ASP A 191 -0.06 -7.19 24.81
CA ASP A 191 -0.43 -7.20 26.24
C ASP A 191 -0.39 -8.61 26.82
N ARG A 192 -0.95 -9.59 26.12
CA ARG A 192 -1.02 -10.99 26.56
C ARG A 192 0.34 -11.69 26.55
N LEU A 193 1.16 -11.43 25.52
CA LEU A 193 2.47 -12.05 25.36
C LEU A 193 3.56 -11.35 26.19
N GLY A 194 3.35 -10.09 26.55
CA GLY A 194 4.39 -9.22 27.10
C GLY A 194 5.53 -8.95 26.11
N ALA A 195 5.32 -9.19 24.81
CA ALA A 195 6.34 -9.13 23.79
C ALA A 195 6.84 -7.70 23.53
N THR A 196 8.09 -7.58 23.15
CA THR A 196 8.62 -6.35 22.56
C THR A 196 7.98 -6.14 21.17
N LEU A 197 7.55 -4.93 20.86
CA LEU A 197 6.93 -4.58 19.58
C LEU A 197 7.78 -3.56 18.81
N VAL A 198 8.07 -3.85 17.56
CA VAL A 198 8.54 -2.85 16.60
C VAL A 198 7.60 -2.84 15.40
N VAL A 199 6.91 -1.74 15.22
CA VAL A 199 5.98 -1.58 14.10
C VAL A 199 6.42 -0.44 13.18
N VAL A 200 6.40 -0.70 11.89
CA VAL A 200 6.56 0.32 10.83
C VAL A 200 5.17 0.69 10.34
N GLU A 201 4.87 1.96 10.31
CA GLU A 201 3.59 2.43 9.79
C GLU A 201 3.65 3.87 9.29
N HIS A 202 2.77 4.18 8.36
CA HIS A 202 2.62 5.54 7.84
C HIS A 202 1.53 6.32 8.58
N ARG A 203 0.43 5.69 8.99
CA ARG A 203 -0.68 6.33 9.72
C ARG A 203 -0.41 6.42 11.21
N VAL A 204 0.53 7.26 11.57
CA VAL A 204 1.10 7.40 12.91
C VAL A 204 0.04 7.57 14.00
N GLY A 205 -0.94 8.48 13.81
CA GLY A 205 -1.93 8.82 14.83
C GLY A 205 -2.75 7.63 15.34
N GLU A 206 -2.94 6.63 14.49
CA GLU A 206 -3.74 5.45 14.79
C GLU A 206 -3.00 4.43 15.67
N TRP A 207 -1.66 4.48 15.69
CA TRP A 207 -0.81 3.59 16.49
C TRP A 207 -0.38 4.17 17.84
N LEU A 208 -0.51 5.49 18.03
CA LEU A 208 -0.11 6.16 19.29
C LEU A 208 -0.73 5.58 20.56
N PRO A 209 -1.97 5.02 20.55
CA PRO A 209 -2.51 4.36 21.75
C PRO A 209 -1.82 3.05 22.14
N ILE A 210 -1.06 2.44 21.21
CA ILE A 210 -0.44 1.11 21.37
C ILE A 210 1.05 1.23 21.66
N VAL A 211 1.72 2.29 21.19
CA VAL A 211 3.17 2.44 21.27
C VAL A 211 3.59 3.45 22.34
N ASP A 212 4.73 3.17 22.96
CA ASP A 212 5.30 4.00 24.03
C ASP A 212 6.36 4.97 23.49
N ARG A 213 6.97 4.62 22.34
CA ARG A 213 8.14 5.30 21.76
C ARG A 213 8.04 5.41 20.26
N VAL A 214 8.58 6.48 19.74
CA VAL A 214 8.75 6.70 18.29
C VAL A 214 10.23 6.84 17.99
N VAL A 215 10.69 6.07 17.02
CA VAL A 215 12.07 6.12 16.49
C VAL A 215 11.98 6.55 15.04
N VAL A 216 12.72 7.59 14.64
CA VAL A 216 12.73 8.09 13.27
C VAL A 216 14.08 7.85 12.64
N ILE A 217 14.09 7.20 11.48
CA ILE A 217 15.29 6.95 10.68
C ILE A 217 15.27 7.74 9.37
N GLU A 218 16.46 8.09 8.88
CA GLU A 218 16.63 8.76 7.60
C GLU A 218 17.26 7.86 6.54
N ALA A 219 17.03 8.17 5.27
CA ALA A 219 17.55 7.39 4.15
C ALA A 219 19.09 7.44 4.09
N GLY A 220 19.72 6.26 4.11
CA GLY A 220 21.19 6.14 4.08
C GLY A 220 21.89 6.59 5.36
N GLY A 221 21.15 6.96 6.39
CA GLY A 221 21.61 7.41 7.69
C GLY A 221 21.16 6.47 8.82
N GLY A 222 21.12 7.02 10.03
CA GLY A 222 20.73 6.33 11.26
C GLY A 222 19.44 6.92 11.88
N VAL A 223 19.40 6.87 13.21
CA VAL A 223 18.30 7.45 14.00
C VAL A 223 18.49 8.96 14.09
N VAL A 224 17.48 9.72 13.69
CA VAL A 224 17.48 11.20 13.70
C VAL A 224 16.63 11.80 14.79
N ALA A 225 15.64 11.06 15.29
CA ALA A 225 14.82 11.46 16.44
C ALA A 225 14.33 10.21 17.16
N ASP A 226 14.22 10.29 18.48
CA ASP A 226 13.88 9.15 19.34
C ASP A 226 13.28 9.66 20.65
N GLY A 227 12.14 9.11 21.05
CA GLY A 227 11.51 9.46 22.30
C GLY A 227 10.00 9.21 22.37
N PRO A 228 9.36 9.62 23.47
CA PRO A 228 7.92 9.53 23.65
C PRO A 228 7.18 10.31 22.54
N PRO A 229 6.07 9.76 21.99
CA PRO A 229 5.40 10.35 20.83
C PRO A 229 5.04 11.83 20.99
N ARG A 230 4.45 12.22 22.11
CA ARG A 230 4.01 13.61 22.36
C ARG A 230 5.15 14.61 22.33
N THR A 231 6.26 14.29 23.01
CA THR A 231 7.46 15.14 23.04
C THR A 231 8.09 15.25 21.67
N LEU A 232 8.29 14.11 21.02
CA LEU A 232 8.94 14.03 19.71
C LEU A 232 8.19 14.83 18.64
N PHE A 233 6.86 14.69 18.56
CA PHE A 233 6.08 15.46 17.58
C PHE A 233 5.94 16.96 17.93
N ALA A 234 5.99 17.34 19.21
CA ALA A 234 6.02 18.73 19.61
C ALA A 234 7.35 19.43 19.21
N GLU A 235 8.47 18.74 19.36
CA GLU A 235 9.80 19.27 19.10
C GLU A 235 10.20 19.17 17.62
N HIS A 236 9.90 18.08 16.95
CA HIS A 236 10.41 17.75 15.62
C HIS A 236 9.31 17.66 14.54
N GLY A 237 8.03 17.81 14.89
CA GLY A 237 6.91 17.55 13.98
C GLY A 237 6.98 18.28 12.65
N ALA A 238 7.29 19.59 12.66
CA ALA A 238 7.41 20.38 11.44
C ALA A 238 8.55 19.89 10.52
N GLN A 239 9.71 19.55 11.09
CA GLN A 239 10.84 19.02 10.35
C GLN A 239 10.53 17.63 9.77
N LEU A 240 9.92 16.75 10.56
CA LEU A 240 9.52 15.41 10.13
C LEU A 240 8.46 15.47 9.03
N ALA A 241 7.49 16.38 9.13
CA ALA A 241 6.51 16.60 8.07
C ALA A 241 7.17 17.03 6.73
N ALA A 242 8.21 17.85 6.80
CA ALA A 242 8.97 18.28 5.62
C ALA A 242 9.78 17.14 4.97
N THR A 243 10.20 16.13 5.75
CA THR A 243 10.88 14.94 5.22
C THR A 243 9.92 13.87 4.67
N GLY A 244 8.59 14.06 4.83
CA GLY A 244 7.58 13.13 4.31
C GLY A 244 6.96 12.21 5.36
N VAL A 245 7.30 12.37 6.63
CA VAL A 245 6.66 11.62 7.73
C VAL A 245 5.26 12.19 7.97
N TRP A 246 4.27 11.31 8.11
CA TRP A 246 2.93 11.70 8.52
C TRP A 246 2.92 12.11 9.99
N ILE A 247 2.41 13.30 10.25
CA ILE A 247 2.30 13.84 11.62
C ILE A 247 0.84 13.77 12.05
N PRO A 248 0.56 13.28 13.27
CA PRO A 248 -0.79 13.30 13.82
C PRO A 248 -1.39 14.70 13.79
N ASP A 249 -2.67 14.81 13.52
CA ASP A 249 -3.45 16.06 13.51
C ASP A 249 -2.95 17.16 12.56
N GLN A 250 -2.05 16.83 11.65
CA GLN A 250 -1.55 17.74 10.62
C GLN A 250 -1.80 17.20 9.21
N PRO A 251 -3.04 17.20 8.71
CA PRO A 251 -3.32 16.81 7.34
C PRO A 251 -2.53 17.70 6.37
N PRO A 252 -2.07 17.16 5.22
CA PRO A 252 -1.49 17.97 4.18
C PRO A 252 -2.48 19.07 3.74
N ALA A 253 -1.96 20.21 3.33
CA ALA A 253 -2.79 21.29 2.82
C ALA A 253 -3.56 20.78 1.58
N ALA A 254 -4.86 21.05 1.54
CA ALA A 254 -5.66 20.82 0.34
C ALA A 254 -5.12 21.69 -0.81
N ALA A 255 -5.13 21.15 -2.03
CA ALA A 255 -4.78 21.93 -3.20
C ALA A 255 -5.77 23.08 -3.37
N ALA A 256 -5.27 24.27 -3.69
CA ALA A 256 -6.13 25.41 -4.00
C ALA A 256 -6.99 25.06 -5.23
N ARG A 257 -8.29 25.36 -5.15
CA ARG A 257 -9.21 25.16 -6.27
C ARG A 257 -9.11 26.33 -7.24
N GLY A 258 -8.79 26.06 -8.50
CA GLY A 258 -8.80 27.05 -9.58
C GLY A 258 -10.24 27.39 -10.03
N LYS A 259 -10.38 28.37 -10.92
CA LYS A 259 -11.62 28.58 -11.68
C LYS A 259 -11.74 27.43 -12.68
N LEU A 260 -12.77 26.61 -12.53
CA LEU A 260 -13.01 25.49 -13.40
C LEU A 260 -13.65 25.94 -14.73
N PRO A 261 -13.25 25.39 -15.89
CA PRO A 261 -13.96 25.58 -17.13
C PRO A 261 -15.37 24.96 -17.08
N PRO A 262 -16.25 25.28 -18.02
CA PRO A 262 -17.58 24.66 -18.10
C PRO A 262 -17.48 23.15 -18.14
N ALA A 263 -18.24 22.48 -17.28
CA ALA A 263 -18.20 21.02 -17.14
C ALA A 263 -19.01 20.34 -18.25
N GLU A 264 -18.37 19.55 -19.10
CA GLU A 264 -18.99 18.70 -20.12
C GLU A 264 -19.05 17.26 -19.61
N THR A 265 -20.10 16.53 -19.92
CA THR A 265 -20.22 15.11 -19.54
C THR A 265 -19.27 14.26 -20.36
N LEU A 266 -18.40 13.51 -19.70
CA LEU A 266 -17.42 12.59 -20.32
C LEU A 266 -17.93 11.14 -20.31
N VAL A 267 -18.49 10.66 -19.20
CA VAL A 267 -18.99 9.29 -19.07
C VAL A 267 -20.30 9.30 -18.31
N ILE A 268 -21.21 8.45 -18.73
CA ILE A 268 -22.51 8.20 -18.07
C ILE A 268 -22.63 6.70 -17.84
N ALA A 269 -22.80 6.31 -16.59
CA ALA A 269 -23.18 4.96 -16.19
C ALA A 269 -24.62 5.01 -15.67
N GLU A 270 -25.50 4.21 -16.28
CA GLU A 270 -26.93 4.16 -15.94
C GLU A 270 -27.28 2.75 -15.48
N ASP A 271 -27.72 2.65 -14.24
CA ASP A 271 -28.22 1.42 -13.58
C ASP A 271 -27.29 0.21 -13.75
N VAL A 272 -25.98 0.44 -13.63
CA VAL A 272 -24.96 -0.58 -13.88
C VAL A 272 -24.85 -1.53 -12.71
N THR A 273 -24.89 -2.83 -13.01
CA THR A 273 -24.51 -3.92 -12.09
C THR A 273 -23.37 -4.74 -12.70
N TYR A 274 -22.65 -5.43 -11.86
CA TYR A 274 -21.62 -6.35 -12.34
C TYR A 274 -21.47 -7.58 -11.44
N ARG A 275 -21.37 -8.74 -12.10
CA ARG A 275 -21.06 -10.02 -11.48
C ARG A 275 -19.85 -10.65 -12.18
N TYR A 276 -18.85 -11.05 -11.42
CA TYR A 276 -17.72 -11.79 -11.95
C TYR A 276 -18.15 -13.20 -12.40
N PRO A 277 -17.51 -13.77 -13.42
CA PRO A 277 -17.71 -15.17 -13.77
C PRO A 277 -17.51 -16.05 -12.53
N ASP A 278 -18.34 -17.10 -12.40
CA ASP A 278 -18.31 -18.06 -11.28
C ASP A 278 -18.73 -17.52 -9.91
N GLU A 279 -19.11 -16.25 -9.80
CA GLU A 279 -19.65 -15.66 -8.57
C GLU A 279 -21.17 -15.72 -8.53
N VAL A 280 -21.72 -16.01 -7.34
CA VAL A 280 -23.18 -16.05 -7.13
C VAL A 280 -23.76 -14.65 -6.85
N ARG A 281 -22.96 -13.77 -6.28
CA ARG A 281 -23.39 -12.44 -5.86
C ARG A 281 -22.83 -11.37 -6.78
N ASP A 282 -23.60 -10.28 -6.91
CA ASP A 282 -23.12 -9.10 -7.64
C ASP A 282 -21.98 -8.43 -6.86
N ALA A 283 -20.87 -8.16 -7.56
CA ALA A 283 -19.75 -7.42 -7.05
C ALA A 283 -20.07 -5.91 -6.98
N LEU A 284 -20.99 -5.43 -7.83
CA LEU A 284 -21.50 -4.07 -7.83
C LEU A 284 -23.04 -4.13 -7.90
N ALA A 285 -23.70 -3.54 -6.90
CA ALA A 285 -25.14 -3.32 -6.92
C ALA A 285 -25.50 -2.20 -7.91
N ALA A 286 -26.79 -2.15 -8.34
CA ALA A 286 -27.28 -1.15 -9.29
C ALA A 286 -26.85 0.27 -8.91
N THR A 287 -26.06 0.88 -9.78
CA THR A 287 -25.41 2.18 -9.51
C THR A 287 -25.49 3.06 -10.75
N SER A 288 -25.83 4.34 -10.56
CA SER A 288 -25.82 5.34 -11.62
C SER A 288 -24.89 6.49 -11.22
N VAL A 289 -24.01 6.90 -12.16
CA VAL A 289 -23.07 8.00 -11.96
C VAL A 289 -22.68 8.61 -13.30
N SER A 290 -22.48 9.92 -13.32
CA SER A 290 -21.87 10.63 -14.44
C SER A 290 -20.55 11.24 -14.02
N LEU A 291 -19.56 11.24 -14.91
CA LEU A 291 -18.28 11.93 -14.75
C LEU A 291 -18.24 13.12 -15.72
N ARG A 292 -17.79 14.26 -15.23
CA ARG A 292 -17.71 15.51 -16.01
C ARG A 292 -16.24 15.96 -16.14
N SER A 293 -15.96 16.71 -17.19
CA SER A 293 -14.68 17.43 -17.30
C SER A 293 -14.51 18.40 -16.13
N SER A 294 -13.28 18.66 -15.74
CA SER A 294 -12.95 19.55 -14.62
C SER A 294 -13.58 19.11 -13.28
N GLU A 295 -13.87 17.83 -13.11
CA GLU A 295 -14.46 17.27 -11.89
C GLU A 295 -13.57 16.13 -11.36
N ALA A 296 -13.36 16.13 -10.04
CA ALA A 296 -12.78 15.02 -9.31
C ALA A 296 -13.89 14.30 -8.51
N VAL A 297 -14.11 13.03 -8.80
CA VAL A 297 -15.11 12.19 -8.13
C VAL A 297 -14.42 11.11 -7.33
N ALA A 298 -14.69 11.05 -6.01
CA ALA A 298 -14.25 9.97 -5.15
C ALA A 298 -15.33 8.88 -5.06
N LEU A 299 -14.93 7.63 -5.32
CA LEU A 299 -15.71 6.43 -5.05
C LEU A 299 -15.28 5.89 -3.69
N VAL A 300 -16.15 5.95 -2.68
CA VAL A 300 -15.82 5.53 -1.31
C VAL A 300 -16.78 4.45 -0.83
N GLY A 301 -16.34 3.63 0.12
CA GLY A 301 -17.13 2.55 0.70
C GLY A 301 -16.23 1.48 1.31
N PRO A 302 -16.80 0.51 2.04
CA PRO A 302 -16.05 -0.58 2.64
C PRO A 302 -15.40 -1.49 1.57
N THR A 303 -14.45 -2.32 2.00
CA THR A 303 -13.87 -3.35 1.12
C THR A 303 -14.96 -4.28 0.60
N GLY A 304 -14.88 -4.64 -0.69
CA GLY A 304 -15.92 -5.45 -1.35
C GLY A 304 -17.21 -4.72 -1.72
N SER A 305 -17.30 -3.38 -1.59
CA SER A 305 -18.46 -2.60 -1.99
C SER A 305 -18.56 -2.34 -3.51
N GLY A 306 -17.59 -2.80 -4.31
CA GLY A 306 -17.59 -2.65 -5.77
C GLY A 306 -16.89 -1.38 -6.28
N LYS A 307 -16.10 -0.66 -5.48
CA LYS A 307 -15.35 0.54 -5.90
C LYS A 307 -14.47 0.28 -7.13
N SER A 308 -13.58 -0.69 -7.02
CA SER A 308 -12.67 -1.10 -8.11
C SER A 308 -13.44 -1.60 -9.33
N THR A 309 -14.51 -2.36 -9.11
CA THR A 309 -15.39 -2.84 -10.20
C THR A 309 -16.05 -1.67 -10.92
N LEU A 310 -16.60 -0.69 -10.20
CA LEU A 310 -17.19 0.50 -10.81
C LEU A 310 -16.12 1.33 -11.54
N ALA A 311 -14.93 1.48 -10.96
CA ALA A 311 -13.79 2.16 -11.61
C ALA A 311 -13.46 1.50 -12.96
N LEU A 312 -13.34 0.18 -13.02
CA LEU A 312 -13.07 -0.56 -14.26
C LEU A 312 -14.20 -0.46 -15.29
N LEU A 313 -15.47 -0.43 -14.84
CA LEU A 313 -16.63 -0.18 -15.72
C LEU A 313 -16.58 1.22 -16.32
N LEU A 314 -16.30 2.26 -15.51
CA LEU A 314 -16.16 3.64 -15.95
C LEU A 314 -14.95 3.86 -16.87
N ALA A 315 -13.92 3.03 -16.73
CA ALA A 315 -12.77 3.01 -17.63
C ALA A 315 -13.02 2.27 -18.96
N GLY A 316 -14.18 1.59 -19.11
CA GLY A 316 -14.50 0.77 -20.27
C GLY A 316 -13.73 -0.57 -20.34
N LEU A 317 -13.07 -0.97 -19.24
CA LEU A 317 -12.31 -2.22 -19.17
C LEU A 317 -13.19 -3.43 -18.82
N LEU A 318 -14.35 -3.20 -18.22
CA LEU A 318 -15.37 -4.21 -17.97
C LEU A 318 -16.66 -3.85 -18.69
N ARG A 319 -17.42 -4.88 -19.09
CA ARG A 319 -18.79 -4.72 -19.63
C ARG A 319 -19.77 -4.99 -18.50
N PRO A 320 -20.70 -4.08 -18.21
CA PRO A 320 -21.69 -4.28 -17.14
C PRO A 320 -22.56 -5.51 -17.43
N SER A 321 -23.01 -6.20 -16.36
CA SER A 321 -23.97 -7.32 -16.46
C SER A 321 -25.36 -6.81 -16.81
N HIS A 322 -25.74 -5.66 -16.24
CA HIS A 322 -26.95 -4.89 -16.57
C HIS A 322 -26.59 -3.40 -16.60
N GLY A 323 -27.47 -2.62 -17.25
CA GLY A 323 -27.24 -1.19 -17.44
C GLY A 323 -26.24 -0.88 -18.54
N THR A 324 -25.84 0.37 -18.66
CA THR A 324 -24.93 0.83 -19.71
C THR A 324 -23.89 1.82 -19.17
N VAL A 325 -22.68 1.78 -19.76
CA VAL A 325 -21.66 2.81 -19.58
C VAL A 325 -21.33 3.38 -20.96
N ILE A 326 -21.70 4.64 -21.18
CA ILE A 326 -21.56 5.31 -22.47
C ILE A 326 -20.61 6.51 -22.36
N ALA A 327 -19.90 6.78 -23.46
CA ALA A 327 -19.15 8.00 -23.61
C ALA A 327 -20.09 9.18 -23.85
N GLY A 328 -19.94 10.27 -23.10
CA GLY A 328 -20.54 11.56 -23.43
C GLY A 328 -19.93 12.16 -24.69
N GLU A 329 -20.60 13.12 -25.30
CA GLU A 329 -20.19 13.73 -26.57
C GLU A 329 -18.76 14.28 -26.54
N ALA A 330 -18.38 14.86 -25.41
CA ALA A 330 -17.04 15.42 -25.20
C ALA A 330 -15.92 14.36 -25.18
N LEU A 331 -16.21 13.12 -24.76
CA LEU A 331 -15.24 12.01 -24.80
C LEU A 331 -15.32 11.25 -26.14
N ALA A 332 -16.53 11.09 -26.66
CA ALA A 332 -16.83 10.30 -27.86
C ALA A 332 -16.28 10.91 -29.17
N ALA A 333 -15.99 12.23 -29.19
CA ALA A 333 -15.43 12.93 -30.34
C ALA A 333 -16.17 12.64 -31.68
N GLY A 334 -17.51 12.64 -31.62
CA GLY A 334 -18.38 12.42 -32.79
C GLY A 334 -18.77 10.96 -33.06
N ARG A 335 -18.46 10.00 -32.20
CA ARG A 335 -18.80 8.57 -32.35
C ARG A 335 -20.22 8.19 -31.92
N GLY A 336 -20.99 9.14 -31.42
CA GLY A 336 -22.32 8.85 -30.85
C GLY A 336 -22.27 8.15 -29.49
N HIS A 337 -23.39 7.53 -29.09
CA HIS A 337 -23.55 6.92 -27.75
C HIS A 337 -23.11 5.44 -27.71
N GLU A 338 -21.94 5.12 -28.26
CA GLU A 338 -21.42 3.75 -28.15
C GLU A 338 -20.97 3.42 -26.72
N PRO A 339 -21.28 2.18 -26.21
CA PRO A 339 -20.78 1.74 -24.92
C PRO A 339 -19.24 1.74 -24.89
N LEU A 340 -18.64 2.27 -23.81
CA LEU A 340 -17.19 2.32 -23.66
C LEU A 340 -16.52 0.95 -23.77
N ALA A 341 -17.17 -0.12 -23.26
CA ALA A 341 -16.68 -1.49 -23.36
C ALA A 341 -16.65 -2.04 -24.80
N GLY A 342 -17.16 -1.30 -25.78
CA GLY A 342 -17.07 -1.61 -27.22
C GLY A 342 -15.88 -0.94 -27.90
N TRP A 343 -15.18 -0.01 -27.24
CA TRP A 343 -14.03 0.68 -27.81
C TRP A 343 -12.82 -0.24 -27.89
N SER A 344 -12.00 -0.04 -28.92
CA SER A 344 -10.73 -0.75 -29.00
C SER A 344 -9.75 -0.28 -27.91
N ALA A 345 -8.84 -1.14 -27.51
CA ALA A 345 -7.80 -0.80 -26.51
C ALA A 345 -7.00 0.47 -26.89
N ARG A 346 -6.78 0.69 -28.21
CA ARG A 346 -6.10 1.88 -28.71
C ARG A 346 -6.91 3.16 -28.50
N GLU A 347 -8.21 3.08 -28.63
CA GLU A 347 -9.13 4.20 -28.43
C GLU A 347 -9.26 4.52 -26.94
N LEU A 348 -9.48 3.49 -26.11
CA LEU A 348 -9.47 3.66 -24.66
C LEU A 348 -8.17 4.33 -24.19
N ALA A 349 -7.02 3.82 -24.61
CA ALA A 349 -5.71 4.37 -24.21
C ALA A 349 -5.48 5.85 -24.59
N ARG A 350 -6.20 6.36 -25.58
CA ARG A 350 -6.14 7.79 -25.98
C ARG A 350 -6.99 8.70 -25.10
N HIS A 351 -8.06 8.17 -24.54
CA HIS A 351 -9.09 8.97 -23.89
C HIS A 351 -9.18 8.69 -22.37
N VAL A 352 -8.81 7.48 -21.96
CA VAL A 352 -8.93 7.02 -20.56
C VAL A 352 -7.57 6.51 -20.07
N GLY A 353 -7.07 7.09 -19.02
CA GLY A 353 -5.91 6.58 -18.26
C GLY A 353 -6.39 5.81 -17.05
N THR A 354 -5.88 4.61 -16.84
CA THR A 354 -6.28 3.76 -15.72
C THR A 354 -5.06 3.42 -14.86
N VAL A 355 -5.22 3.53 -13.53
CA VAL A 355 -4.25 3.10 -12.54
C VAL A 355 -4.88 1.99 -11.73
N PHE A 356 -4.26 0.81 -11.73
CA PHE A 356 -4.73 -0.34 -10.96
C PHE A 356 -4.29 -0.29 -9.50
N GLN A 357 -5.03 -1.00 -8.65
CA GLN A 357 -4.71 -1.12 -7.23
C GLN A 357 -3.31 -1.73 -7.02
N ASP A 358 -2.95 -2.76 -7.79
CA ASP A 358 -1.60 -3.30 -7.84
C ASP A 358 -0.85 -2.73 -9.06
N PRO A 359 0.24 -1.95 -8.85
CA PRO A 359 1.01 -1.36 -9.94
C PRO A 359 1.65 -2.38 -10.87
N GLU A 360 2.04 -3.56 -10.34
CA GLU A 360 2.76 -4.57 -11.11
C GLU A 360 1.90 -5.16 -12.23
N HIS A 361 0.59 -5.21 -12.04
CA HIS A 361 -0.36 -5.63 -13.08
C HIS A 361 -0.40 -4.68 -14.30
N GLN A 362 0.19 -3.49 -14.17
CA GLN A 362 0.23 -2.50 -15.25
C GLN A 362 1.53 -2.53 -16.06
N PHE A 363 2.62 -3.10 -15.51
CA PHE A 363 3.94 -3.03 -16.13
C PHE A 363 4.16 -4.13 -17.17
N LEU A 364 4.63 -3.72 -18.35
CA LEU A 364 4.82 -4.59 -19.52
C LEU A 364 6.23 -4.58 -20.08
N THR A 365 7.09 -3.65 -19.63
CA THR A 365 8.42 -3.45 -20.23
C THR A 365 9.56 -3.66 -19.25
N GLY A 366 10.77 -3.78 -19.76
CA GLY A 366 11.97 -4.01 -18.96
C GLY A 366 12.61 -2.75 -18.40
N SER A 367 12.11 -1.54 -18.71
CA SER A 367 12.62 -0.29 -18.15
C SER A 367 11.50 0.73 -17.87
N VAL A 368 11.71 1.54 -16.84
CA VAL A 368 10.81 2.65 -16.48
C VAL A 368 10.56 3.59 -17.67
N ARG A 369 11.60 3.90 -18.44
CA ARG A 369 11.50 4.74 -19.63
C ARG A 369 10.64 4.11 -20.71
N ASP A 370 10.84 2.83 -21.00
CA ASP A 370 10.06 2.14 -22.02
C ASP A 370 8.60 1.99 -21.64
N GLU A 371 8.32 1.83 -20.33
CA GLU A 371 6.96 1.81 -19.79
C GLU A 371 6.21 3.10 -20.10
N LEU A 372 6.84 4.26 -19.90
CA LEU A 372 6.26 5.55 -20.21
C LEU A 372 6.11 5.82 -21.72
N LEU A 373 6.93 5.20 -22.54
CA LEU A 373 6.86 5.32 -24.01
C LEU A 373 5.81 4.39 -24.62
N LEU A 374 5.42 3.33 -23.95
CA LEU A 374 4.55 2.29 -24.51
C LEU A 374 3.17 2.83 -24.87
N GLY A 375 2.48 3.47 -23.91
CA GLY A 375 1.15 4.06 -24.11
C GLY A 375 1.10 5.06 -25.26
N PRO A 376 1.94 6.12 -25.27
CA PRO A 376 2.01 7.10 -26.33
C PRO A 376 2.27 6.49 -27.72
N ARG A 377 3.22 5.56 -27.84
CA ARG A 377 3.50 4.86 -29.10
C ARG A 377 2.30 4.05 -29.59
N ARG A 378 1.63 3.33 -28.70
CA ARG A 378 0.42 2.56 -29.04
C ARG A 378 -0.75 3.46 -29.42
N ALA A 379 -0.87 4.63 -28.79
CA ALA A 379 -1.84 5.65 -29.15
C ALA A 379 -1.51 6.34 -30.50
N GLY A 380 -0.30 6.16 -31.04
CA GLY A 380 0.12 6.69 -32.35
C GLY A 380 0.77 8.07 -32.30
N LEU A 381 1.32 8.48 -31.13
CA LEU A 381 2.13 9.69 -31.03
C LEU A 381 3.47 9.51 -31.76
N ALA A 382 3.99 10.59 -32.31
CA ALA A 382 5.31 10.59 -32.90
C ALA A 382 6.41 10.35 -31.85
N ALA A 383 7.46 9.61 -32.20
CA ALA A 383 8.50 9.23 -31.27
C ALA A 383 9.14 10.40 -30.49
N PRO A 384 9.43 11.58 -31.15
CA PRO A 384 9.96 12.73 -30.41
C PRO A 384 8.99 13.30 -29.38
N GLU A 385 7.70 13.38 -29.70
CA GLU A 385 6.66 13.86 -28.79
C GLU A 385 6.48 12.93 -27.61
N ALA A 386 6.44 11.62 -27.85
CA ALA A 386 6.38 10.62 -26.81
C ALA A 386 7.59 10.70 -25.85
N ALA A 387 8.80 10.95 -26.40
CA ALA A 387 10.01 11.09 -25.60
C ALA A 387 9.99 12.35 -24.72
N VAL A 388 9.49 13.48 -25.23
CA VAL A 388 9.35 14.72 -24.44
C VAL A 388 8.41 14.49 -23.28
N ARG A 389 7.22 13.90 -23.49
CA ARG A 389 6.26 13.60 -22.42
C ARG A 389 6.81 12.63 -21.39
N ALA A 390 7.50 11.59 -21.84
CA ALA A 390 8.11 10.62 -20.92
C ALA A 390 9.15 11.31 -20.01
N ASN A 391 10.00 12.19 -20.55
CA ASN A 391 10.97 12.93 -19.76
C ASN A 391 10.30 13.88 -18.76
N GLU A 392 9.26 14.63 -19.16
CA GLU A 392 8.51 15.49 -18.26
C GLU A 392 7.90 14.71 -17.08
N LEU A 393 7.31 13.55 -17.35
CA LEU A 393 6.72 12.70 -16.32
C LEU A 393 7.78 12.09 -15.40
N LEU A 394 8.93 11.67 -15.95
CA LEU A 394 10.07 11.21 -15.18
C LEU A 394 10.53 12.26 -14.16
N GLU A 395 10.66 13.51 -14.59
CA GLU A 395 11.06 14.63 -13.71
C GLU A 395 9.97 14.95 -12.69
N ARG A 396 8.73 15.14 -13.13
CA ARG A 396 7.60 15.53 -12.25
C ARG A 396 7.32 14.50 -11.16
N LEU A 397 7.49 13.20 -11.45
CA LEU A 397 7.24 12.12 -10.50
C LEU A 397 8.53 11.55 -9.90
N ARG A 398 9.67 12.24 -10.09
CA ARG A 398 10.97 11.89 -9.49
C ARG A 398 11.45 10.48 -9.82
N LEU A 399 11.23 10.07 -11.04
CA LEU A 399 11.65 8.77 -11.56
C LEU A 399 12.85 8.87 -12.53
N ALA A 400 13.38 10.08 -12.76
CA ALA A 400 14.44 10.31 -13.77
C ALA A 400 15.70 9.48 -13.48
N HIS A 401 16.11 9.36 -12.23
CA HIS A 401 17.27 8.55 -11.82
C HIS A 401 17.05 7.03 -11.97
N LEU A 402 15.80 6.60 -12.13
CA LEU A 402 15.37 5.21 -12.30
C LEU A 402 14.98 4.88 -13.74
N ALA A 403 15.19 5.79 -14.71
CA ALA A 403 14.71 5.64 -16.06
C ALA A 403 15.13 4.33 -16.75
N GLN A 404 16.29 3.79 -16.39
CA GLN A 404 16.82 2.52 -16.92
C GLN A 404 16.57 1.32 -15.99
N ALA A 405 15.98 1.52 -14.82
CA ALA A 405 15.69 0.44 -13.88
C ALA A 405 14.52 -0.42 -14.39
N ASN A 406 14.51 -1.68 -14.00
CA ASN A 406 13.38 -2.56 -14.25
C ASN A 406 12.21 -2.16 -13.31
N PRO A 407 10.98 -1.94 -13.83
CA PRO A 407 9.80 -1.60 -13.03
C PRO A 407 9.58 -2.49 -11.81
N PHE A 408 9.80 -3.79 -11.94
CA PHE A 408 9.62 -4.78 -10.87
C PHE A 408 10.70 -4.75 -9.77
N THR A 409 11.77 -3.96 -9.96
CA THR A 409 12.82 -3.77 -8.93
C THR A 409 12.67 -2.48 -8.15
N LEU A 410 11.65 -1.70 -8.45
CA LEU A 410 11.32 -0.46 -7.77
C LEU A 410 10.70 -0.73 -6.40
N SER A 411 10.84 0.22 -5.48
CA SER A 411 10.03 0.21 -4.26
C SER A 411 8.54 0.43 -4.56
N GLY A 412 7.64 -0.04 -3.70
CA GLY A 412 6.19 0.08 -3.92
C GLY A 412 5.73 1.52 -4.19
N GLY A 413 6.32 2.51 -3.50
CA GLY A 413 6.06 3.92 -3.77
C GLY A 413 6.54 4.40 -5.14
N GLU A 414 7.70 3.91 -5.62
CA GLU A 414 8.21 4.19 -6.96
C GLU A 414 7.37 3.51 -8.05
N GLN A 415 6.96 2.27 -7.81
CA GLN A 415 6.03 1.53 -8.69
C GLN A 415 4.70 2.29 -8.82
N ARG A 416 4.14 2.78 -7.71
CA ARG A 416 2.89 3.56 -7.72
C ARG A 416 3.04 4.86 -8.52
N ARG A 417 4.15 5.59 -8.34
CA ARG A 417 4.43 6.78 -9.17
C ARG A 417 4.58 6.44 -10.64
N LEU A 418 5.23 5.34 -10.98
CA LEU A 418 5.35 4.87 -12.36
C LEU A 418 4.00 4.50 -12.96
N SER A 419 3.14 3.81 -12.22
CA SER A 419 1.78 3.45 -12.63
C SER A 419 0.96 4.70 -12.99
N VAL A 420 1.00 5.73 -12.13
CA VAL A 420 0.35 7.03 -12.42
C VAL A 420 0.99 7.71 -13.64
N ALA A 421 2.32 7.72 -13.75
CA ALA A 421 3.02 8.30 -14.89
C ALA A 421 2.62 7.64 -16.22
N SER A 422 2.52 6.30 -16.24
CA SER A 422 2.11 5.53 -17.43
C SER A 422 0.70 5.87 -17.87
N ALA A 423 -0.25 5.99 -16.92
CA ALA A 423 -1.61 6.40 -17.20
C ALA A 423 -1.70 7.83 -17.75
N LEU A 424 -0.80 8.74 -17.32
CA LEU A 424 -0.74 10.12 -17.77
C LEU A 424 -0.02 10.31 -19.12
N ALA A 425 0.79 9.34 -19.54
CA ALA A 425 1.66 9.46 -20.71
C ALA A 425 0.91 9.73 -22.02
N THR A 426 -0.32 9.23 -22.16
CA THR A 426 -1.20 9.49 -23.30
C THR A 426 -1.97 10.82 -23.21
N ALA A 427 -1.85 11.56 -22.08
CA ALA A 427 -2.62 12.78 -21.78
C ALA A 427 -4.15 12.59 -21.90
N PRO A 428 -4.73 11.59 -21.22
CA PRO A 428 -6.14 11.25 -21.36
C PRO A 428 -7.06 12.36 -20.82
N ARG A 429 -8.31 12.39 -21.29
CA ARG A 429 -9.36 13.30 -20.77
C ARG A 429 -9.99 12.82 -19.47
N LEU A 430 -10.02 11.50 -19.26
CA LEU A 430 -10.50 10.85 -18.06
C LEU A 430 -9.38 10.04 -17.39
N LEU A 431 -9.17 10.24 -16.12
CA LEU A 431 -8.29 9.42 -15.28
C LEU A 431 -9.15 8.63 -14.29
N VAL A 432 -8.97 7.33 -14.27
CA VAL A 432 -9.60 6.42 -13.31
C VAL A 432 -8.51 5.76 -12.50
N LEU A 433 -8.48 6.01 -11.20
CA LEU A 433 -7.43 5.55 -10.31
C LEU A 433 -8.03 4.69 -9.20
N ASP A 434 -7.41 3.56 -8.95
CA ASP A 434 -7.77 2.67 -7.85
C ASP A 434 -6.68 2.69 -6.78
N GLU A 435 -7.01 3.22 -5.59
CA GLU A 435 -6.13 3.39 -4.42
C GLU A 435 -4.77 4.03 -4.75
N PRO A 436 -4.72 5.20 -5.41
CA PRO A 436 -3.46 5.76 -5.92
C PRO A 436 -2.53 6.28 -4.82
N THR A 437 -3.03 6.52 -3.60
CA THR A 437 -2.25 7.06 -2.46
C THR A 437 -1.73 6.00 -1.52
N PHE A 438 -2.05 4.76 -1.82
CA PHE A 438 -1.68 3.64 -0.97
C PHE A 438 -0.16 3.51 -0.79
N GLY A 439 0.31 3.29 0.46
CA GLY A 439 1.73 3.14 0.80
C GLY A 439 2.59 4.38 0.52
N GLN A 440 1.99 5.56 0.33
CA GLN A 440 2.73 6.79 0.05
C GLN A 440 3.10 7.53 1.34
N ASP A 441 4.33 8.03 1.38
CA ASP A 441 4.71 9.03 2.36
C ASP A 441 3.97 10.36 2.12
N ARG A 442 3.91 11.21 3.15
CA ARG A 442 3.19 12.48 3.12
C ARG A 442 3.58 13.40 1.96
N ARG A 443 4.84 13.41 1.58
CA ARG A 443 5.36 14.27 0.50
C ARG A 443 4.89 13.77 -0.86
N THR A 444 5.04 12.47 -1.12
CA THR A 444 4.59 11.84 -2.37
C THR A 444 3.08 11.92 -2.52
N TRP A 445 2.35 11.72 -1.42
CA TRP A 445 0.91 11.92 -1.38
C TRP A 445 0.51 13.35 -1.77
N GLY A 446 1.17 14.35 -1.19
CA GLY A 446 0.91 15.77 -1.52
C GLY A 446 1.21 16.10 -2.98
N GLU A 447 2.32 15.60 -3.53
CA GLU A 447 2.68 15.78 -4.94
C GLU A 447 1.64 15.16 -5.87
N LEU A 448 1.10 13.98 -5.52
CA LEU A 448 0.02 13.35 -6.28
C LEU A 448 -1.28 14.17 -6.25
N VAL A 449 -1.69 14.65 -5.07
CA VAL A 449 -2.87 15.53 -4.93
C VAL A 449 -2.71 16.79 -5.78
N HIS A 450 -1.56 17.46 -5.72
CA HIS A 450 -1.29 18.63 -6.53
C HIS A 450 -1.32 18.33 -8.03
N LEU A 451 -0.74 17.21 -8.45
CA LEU A 451 -0.76 16.77 -9.85
C LEU A 451 -2.19 16.55 -10.35
N LEU A 452 -3.00 15.79 -9.60
CA LEU A 452 -4.38 15.48 -9.99
C LEU A 452 -5.28 16.73 -9.95
N SER A 453 -5.06 17.63 -8.98
CA SER A 453 -5.76 18.91 -8.93
C SER A 453 -5.45 19.78 -10.15
N ALA A 454 -4.17 19.88 -10.54
CA ALA A 454 -3.77 20.62 -11.73
C ALA A 454 -4.39 20.01 -13.03
N LEU A 455 -4.46 18.69 -13.12
CA LEU A 455 -5.09 18.01 -14.26
C LEU A 455 -6.60 18.28 -14.32
N ARG A 456 -7.29 18.28 -13.17
CA ARG A 456 -8.70 18.66 -13.07
C ARG A 456 -8.91 20.11 -13.50
N ASP A 457 -8.05 21.01 -13.03
CA ASP A 457 -8.13 22.45 -13.37
C ASP A 457 -7.84 22.71 -14.86
N ASP A 458 -7.05 21.84 -15.50
CA ASP A 458 -6.80 21.82 -16.96
C ASP A 458 -7.97 21.21 -17.78
N GLY A 459 -9.10 20.89 -17.16
CA GLY A 459 -10.28 20.40 -17.88
C GLY A 459 -10.42 18.87 -17.95
N ARG A 460 -9.57 18.11 -17.28
CA ARG A 460 -9.68 16.65 -17.23
C ARG A 460 -10.62 16.19 -16.12
N SER A 461 -11.19 15.01 -16.28
CA SER A 461 -11.93 14.34 -15.21
C SER A 461 -11.02 13.38 -14.44
N VAL A 462 -11.19 13.34 -13.13
CA VAL A 462 -10.46 12.43 -12.24
C VAL A 462 -11.47 11.63 -11.42
N CYS A 463 -11.49 10.31 -11.59
CA CYS A 463 -12.32 9.41 -10.80
C CYS A 463 -11.38 8.54 -9.94
N VAL A 464 -11.57 8.54 -8.63
CA VAL A 464 -10.69 7.84 -7.70
C VAL A 464 -11.49 6.93 -6.79
N ALA A 465 -11.24 5.63 -6.87
CA ALA A 465 -11.66 4.70 -5.85
C ALA A 465 -10.66 4.77 -4.69
N THR A 466 -11.15 5.10 -3.48
CA THR A 466 -10.26 5.23 -2.33
C THR A 466 -11.00 5.07 -1.00
N HIS A 467 -10.26 4.65 0.02
CA HIS A 467 -10.65 4.70 1.43
C HIS A 467 -9.90 5.81 2.21
N ASP A 468 -9.00 6.54 1.55
CA ASP A 468 -8.24 7.63 2.15
C ASP A 468 -9.11 8.90 2.28
N ARG A 469 -9.61 9.17 3.49
CA ARG A 469 -10.45 10.34 3.78
C ARG A 469 -9.69 11.67 3.57
N ALA A 470 -8.39 11.69 3.84
CA ALA A 470 -7.59 12.90 3.63
C ALA A 470 -7.50 13.23 2.13
N PHE A 471 -7.36 12.20 1.29
CA PHE A 471 -7.35 12.34 -0.15
C PHE A 471 -8.72 12.76 -0.71
N GLU A 472 -9.80 12.13 -0.23
CA GLU A 472 -11.18 12.54 -0.55
C GLU A 472 -11.36 14.04 -0.27
N HIS A 473 -11.02 14.51 0.93
CA HIS A 473 -11.16 15.92 1.31
C HIS A 473 -10.27 16.88 0.52
N ALA A 474 -9.05 16.45 0.17
CA ALA A 474 -8.10 17.31 -0.53
C ALA A 474 -8.39 17.46 -2.03
N LEU A 475 -8.94 16.45 -2.68
CA LEU A 475 -9.11 16.40 -4.14
C LEU A 475 -10.57 16.42 -4.60
N ALA A 476 -11.47 15.66 -3.95
CA ALA A 476 -12.79 15.39 -4.50
C ALA A 476 -13.71 16.62 -4.49
N ASP A 477 -14.37 16.87 -5.62
CA ASP A 477 -15.45 17.84 -5.75
C ASP A 477 -16.79 17.17 -5.38
N ARG A 478 -16.91 15.85 -5.62
CA ARG A 478 -18.07 15.04 -5.32
C ARG A 478 -17.65 13.63 -4.87
N THR A 479 -18.39 13.09 -3.92
CA THR A 479 -18.20 11.75 -3.39
C THR A 479 -19.40 10.86 -3.71
N LEU A 480 -19.15 9.69 -4.30
CA LEU A 480 -20.12 8.61 -4.46
C LEU A 480 -19.84 7.54 -3.40
N ARG A 481 -20.80 7.31 -2.51
CA ARG A 481 -20.69 6.26 -1.48
C ARG A 481 -21.30 4.97 -1.98
N LEU A 482 -20.50 3.92 -2.07
CA LEU A 482 -20.90 2.58 -2.48
C LEU A 482 -21.08 1.69 -1.24
N GLY A 483 -22.11 0.85 -1.28
CA GLY A 483 -22.33 -0.19 -0.28
C GLY A 483 -22.65 0.33 1.10
N GLY A 484 -23.93 0.59 1.34
CA GLY A 484 -24.51 0.08 2.56
C GLY A 484 -25.26 -1.19 2.14
N ARG A 485 -24.74 -2.36 2.50
CA ARG A 485 -25.58 -3.55 2.42
C ARG A 485 -26.72 -3.34 3.40
N SER A 486 -27.95 -3.10 2.87
CA SER A 486 -29.19 -3.27 3.60
C SER A 486 -29.33 -4.73 3.99
#